data_d469912873d07cd6e798c297e47b174a
#
_entry.id   d469912873d07cd6e798c297e47b174a
#
_cell.length_a   1.000
_cell.length_b   1.000
_cell.length_c   1.000
_cell.angle_alpha   90.00
_cell.angle_beta   90.00
_cell.angle_gamma   90.00
#
_symmetry.space_group_name_H-M   'P 1'
#
loop_
_entity.id
_entity.type
_entity.pdbx_description
1 polymer ?
#
loop_
_entity_poly.entity_id
_entity_poly.type
_entity_poly.pdbx_seq_one_letter_code
_entity_poly.pdbx_strand_id
1 'polypeptide(L)'
;MSVPVEKVEKVEVVEPVQVKQTKTKSLFSRLLPLFVFLPLLSYFLTGTLHFGQGPAIQHYAKKVYRASPLAPAKKVYTLKQLEKFDGSDPKLPILVSIDGEVYDVTKGGQRMYGKGAAYNMMAGRDASRAFITGCFDTHQTHDLRGIPASELKALDKWKDFMAQKYVHVGRALLPEIDPDSPIPEPCRRDDAAHGREVEAKKAKIAAQERAKRAAAAHAHAGAGAGSNGAKNPHAH
;
A
#
# COMPACT_ATOMS: atom_id res chain seq x y z
N MET A 1 78.45 -2.47 -43.76
CA MET A 1 77.39 -1.45 -43.48
C MET A 1 76.97 -1.65 -42.05
N SER A 2 77.55 -0.77 -41.18
CA SER A 2 77.35 -0.83 -39.72
C SER A 2 76.22 0.10 -39.37
N VAL A 3 75.21 -0.41 -38.70
CA VAL A 3 74.07 0.37 -38.19
C VAL A 3 74.45 0.93 -36.82
N PRO A 4 74.26 2.25 -36.53
CA PRO A 4 74.61 2.83 -35.26
C PRO A 4 73.65 2.49 -34.18
N VAL A 5 74.14 2.10 -33.00
CA VAL A 5 73.40 1.85 -31.75
C VAL A 5 72.92 3.17 -31.17
N GLU A 6 71.64 3.38 -31.12
CA GLU A 6 70.97 4.53 -30.52
C GLU A 6 71.03 4.46 -28.99
N LYS A 7 71.41 5.56 -28.39
CA LYS A 7 71.65 5.76 -26.97
C LYS A 7 70.31 5.65 -26.19
N VAL A 8 70.22 4.69 -25.32
CA VAL A 8 69.07 4.58 -24.39
C VAL A 8 69.18 5.65 -23.33
N GLU A 9 68.26 6.61 -23.39
CA GLU A 9 68.07 7.66 -22.41
C GLU A 9 67.51 7.07 -21.09
N LYS A 10 68.16 7.43 -19.98
CA LYS A 10 67.79 6.97 -18.62
C LYS A 10 66.40 7.53 -18.30
N VAL A 11 65.43 6.64 -18.13
CA VAL A 11 64.13 6.97 -17.56
C VAL A 11 64.34 7.27 -16.07
N GLU A 12 64.11 8.49 -15.69
CA GLU A 12 64.14 8.98 -14.31
C GLU A 12 62.92 8.39 -13.57
N VAL A 13 63.20 7.55 -12.57
CA VAL A 13 62.18 6.90 -11.74
C VAL A 13 61.58 7.96 -10.82
N VAL A 14 60.37 8.44 -11.16
CA VAL A 14 59.61 9.35 -10.32
C VAL A 14 59.15 8.58 -9.08
N GLU A 15 59.64 8.98 -7.90
CA GLU A 15 59.18 8.42 -6.62
C GLU A 15 57.66 8.60 -6.46
N PRO A 16 56.94 7.57 -5.94
CA PRO A 16 55.48 7.66 -5.73
C PRO A 16 55.19 8.72 -4.67
N VAL A 17 54.41 9.72 -5.07
CA VAL A 17 53.86 10.74 -4.17
C VAL A 17 53.06 10.06 -3.06
N GLN A 18 53.55 10.14 -1.83
CA GLN A 18 52.88 9.69 -0.62
C GLN A 18 51.63 10.54 -0.41
N VAL A 19 50.48 10.05 -0.85
CA VAL A 19 49.18 10.64 -0.54
C VAL A 19 48.88 10.43 0.93
N LYS A 20 49.04 11.51 1.71
CA LYS A 20 48.67 11.54 3.13
C LYS A 20 47.19 11.23 3.24
N GLN A 21 46.84 9.97 3.61
CA GLN A 21 45.45 9.57 3.90
C GLN A 21 45.00 10.34 5.14
N THR A 22 44.31 11.43 4.95
CA THR A 22 43.57 12.08 6.01
C THR A 22 42.45 11.11 6.40
N LYS A 23 42.53 10.51 7.58
CA LYS A 23 41.44 9.73 8.19
C LYS A 23 40.27 10.67 8.44
N THR A 24 39.47 10.93 7.41
CA THR A 24 38.13 11.52 7.60
C THR A 24 37.33 10.51 8.38
N LYS A 25 37.06 10.82 9.65
CA LYS A 25 36.14 10.04 10.46
C LYS A 25 34.84 10.01 9.67
N SER A 26 34.49 8.84 9.15
CA SER A 26 33.31 8.63 8.32
C SER A 26 32.11 9.29 9.01
N LEU A 27 31.26 9.97 8.25
CA LEU A 27 30.00 10.55 8.73
C LEU A 27 29.21 9.51 9.54
N PHE A 28 29.33 8.24 9.18
CA PHE A 28 28.80 7.08 9.88
C PHE A 28 29.25 6.99 11.35
N SER A 29 30.52 7.23 11.67
CA SER A 29 30.99 7.12 13.06
C SER A 29 30.48 8.26 13.95
N ARG A 30 30.06 9.38 13.36
CA ARG A 30 29.45 10.51 14.09
C ARG A 30 27.96 10.31 14.31
N LEU A 31 27.27 9.58 13.42
CA LEU A 31 25.84 9.32 13.51
C LEU A 31 25.51 8.05 14.31
N LEU A 32 26.48 7.14 14.48
CA LEU A 32 26.29 5.88 15.20
C LEU A 32 25.70 6.05 16.62
N PRO A 33 26.17 7.01 17.45
CA PRO A 33 25.57 7.21 18.78
C PRO A 33 24.10 7.67 18.71
N LEU A 34 23.71 8.41 17.68
CA LEU A 34 22.32 8.84 17.47
C LEU A 34 21.37 7.66 17.22
N PHE A 35 21.84 6.64 16.48
CA PHE A 35 21.04 5.41 16.23
C PHE A 35 20.78 4.58 17.48
N VAL A 36 21.63 4.71 18.50
CA VAL A 36 21.44 4.02 19.79
C VAL A 36 20.65 4.93 20.76
N PHE A 37 20.98 6.22 20.80
CA PHE A 37 20.39 7.14 21.77
C PHE A 37 18.92 7.46 21.49
N LEU A 38 18.52 7.65 20.23
CA LEU A 38 17.13 7.96 19.87
C LEU A 38 16.14 6.84 20.22
N PRO A 39 16.41 5.53 19.95
CA PRO A 39 15.53 4.46 20.40
C PRO A 39 15.45 4.33 21.92
N LEU A 40 16.56 4.52 22.64
CA LEU A 40 16.57 4.51 24.11
C LEU A 40 15.76 5.66 24.70
N LEU A 41 15.91 6.87 24.17
CA LEU A 41 15.12 8.02 24.54
C LEU A 41 13.63 7.79 24.24
N SER A 42 13.32 7.22 23.08
CA SER A 42 11.96 6.83 22.72
C SER A 42 11.36 5.84 23.73
N TYR A 43 12.12 4.81 24.09
CA TYR A 43 11.68 3.83 25.08
C TYR A 43 11.40 4.47 26.43
N PHE A 44 12.26 5.38 26.86
CA PHE A 44 12.11 6.07 28.14
C PHE A 44 10.87 6.99 28.18
N LEU A 45 10.56 7.69 27.07
CA LEU A 45 9.44 8.63 26.99
C LEU A 45 8.10 7.98 26.68
N THR A 46 8.06 6.90 25.89
CA THR A 46 6.82 6.33 25.34
C THR A 46 6.63 4.86 25.67
N GLY A 47 7.60 4.21 26.33
CA GLY A 47 7.60 2.75 26.55
C GLY A 47 7.81 1.94 25.26
N THR A 48 8.13 2.60 24.13
CA THR A 48 8.36 1.94 22.85
C THR A 48 9.67 2.43 22.20
N LEU A 49 10.39 1.54 21.51
CA LEU A 49 11.69 1.89 20.88
C LEU A 49 11.55 2.82 19.65
N HIS A 50 10.34 3.18 19.26
CA HIS A 50 10.04 3.89 18.01
C HIS A 50 8.93 4.93 18.14
N PHE A 51 8.85 5.64 19.28
CA PHE A 51 7.88 6.71 19.52
C PHE A 51 6.42 6.36 19.20
N GLY A 52 6.00 5.10 19.40
CA GLY A 52 4.65 4.62 19.06
C GLY A 52 4.39 4.42 17.56
N GLN A 53 5.36 4.66 16.68
CA GLN A 53 5.23 4.54 15.22
C GLN A 53 5.46 3.10 14.69
N GLY A 54 5.37 2.09 15.57
CA GLY A 54 5.63 0.69 15.22
C GLY A 54 4.94 0.19 13.95
N PRO A 55 3.63 0.40 13.78
CA PRO A 55 2.92 -0.02 12.58
C PRO A 55 3.42 0.67 11.30
N ALA A 56 3.68 1.98 11.36
CA ALA A 56 4.19 2.74 10.22
C ALA A 56 5.61 2.29 9.84
N ILE A 57 6.49 2.13 10.82
CA ILE A 57 7.87 1.65 10.58
C ILE A 57 7.87 0.25 9.98
N GLN A 58 7.01 -0.66 10.48
CA GLN A 58 6.88 -1.99 9.92
C GLN A 58 6.38 -1.97 8.47
N HIS A 59 5.46 -1.09 8.15
CA HIS A 59 4.98 -0.90 6.78
C HIS A 59 6.11 -0.44 5.84
N TYR A 60 6.85 0.61 6.23
CA TYR A 60 8.00 1.10 5.46
C TYR A 60 9.13 0.06 5.36
N ALA A 61 9.46 -0.64 6.44
CA ALA A 61 10.45 -1.69 6.43
C ALA A 61 10.09 -2.83 5.47
N LYS A 62 8.82 -3.26 5.46
CA LYS A 62 8.31 -4.24 4.48
C LYS A 62 8.41 -3.72 3.04
N LYS A 63 8.09 -2.46 2.81
CA LYS A 63 8.17 -1.84 1.47
C LYS A 63 9.62 -1.79 0.98
N VAL A 64 10.55 -1.34 1.83
CA VAL A 64 11.99 -1.28 1.52
C VAL A 64 12.57 -2.67 1.31
N TYR A 65 12.25 -3.64 2.18
CA TYR A 65 12.69 -5.03 2.03
C TYR A 65 12.22 -5.63 0.69
N ARG A 66 10.94 -5.42 0.33
CA ARG A 66 10.38 -5.92 -0.94
C ARG A 66 11.02 -5.29 -2.19
N ALA A 67 11.55 -4.08 -2.07
CA ALA A 67 12.26 -3.39 -3.14
C ALA A 67 13.77 -3.71 -3.17
N SER A 68 14.29 -4.39 -2.13
CA SER A 68 15.71 -4.68 -2.01
C SER A 68 16.11 -5.91 -2.84
N PRO A 69 17.38 -6.03 -3.24
CA PRO A 69 17.92 -7.24 -3.89
C PRO A 69 17.85 -8.50 -3.01
N LEU A 70 17.68 -8.32 -1.68
CA LEU A 70 17.56 -9.40 -0.71
C LEU A 70 16.15 -10.00 -0.64
N ALA A 71 15.16 -9.35 -1.28
CA ALA A 71 13.82 -9.93 -1.37
C ALA A 71 13.85 -11.19 -2.24
N PRO A 72 13.12 -12.25 -1.86
CA PRO A 72 13.03 -13.45 -2.68
C PRO A 72 12.51 -13.09 -4.06
N ALA A 73 13.05 -13.72 -5.09
CA ALA A 73 12.62 -13.53 -6.47
C ALA A 73 11.10 -13.73 -6.56
N LYS A 74 10.42 -12.73 -7.09
CA LYS A 74 8.96 -12.77 -7.22
C LYS A 74 8.60 -13.84 -8.26
N LYS A 75 7.76 -14.78 -7.85
CA LYS A 75 7.29 -15.85 -8.72
C LYS A 75 6.36 -15.28 -9.79
N VAL A 76 6.50 -15.77 -10.99
CA VAL A 76 5.60 -15.44 -12.10
C VAL A 76 4.65 -16.61 -12.30
N TYR A 77 3.35 -16.30 -12.35
CA TYR A 77 2.28 -17.27 -12.53
C TYR A 77 1.58 -17.02 -13.86
N THR A 78 1.33 -18.04 -14.66
CA THR A 78 0.31 -17.95 -15.69
C THR A 78 -1.08 -18.01 -15.04
N LEU A 79 -2.13 -17.54 -15.70
CA LEU A 79 -3.50 -17.64 -15.17
C LEU A 79 -3.87 -19.09 -14.86
N LYS A 80 -3.52 -20.03 -15.75
CA LYS A 80 -3.74 -21.47 -15.54
C LYS A 80 -2.99 -22.04 -14.32
N GLN A 81 -1.81 -21.50 -14.01
CA GLN A 81 -1.10 -21.89 -12.79
C GLN A 81 -1.75 -21.31 -11.54
N LEU A 82 -2.27 -20.08 -11.67
CA LEU A 82 -2.93 -19.39 -10.56
C LEU A 82 -4.22 -20.11 -10.13
N GLU A 83 -4.99 -20.67 -11.07
CA GLU A 83 -6.22 -21.42 -10.82
C GLU A 83 -6.06 -22.57 -9.81
N LYS A 84 -4.87 -23.15 -9.70
CA LYS A 84 -4.59 -24.20 -8.72
C LYS A 84 -4.63 -23.73 -7.26
N PHE A 85 -4.61 -22.43 -7.04
CA PHE A 85 -4.53 -21.80 -5.73
C PHE A 85 -5.86 -21.19 -5.29
N ASP A 86 -6.97 -21.83 -5.65
CA ASP A 86 -8.35 -21.44 -5.42
C ASP A 86 -8.88 -21.82 -4.02
N GLY A 87 -8.05 -22.46 -3.20
CA GLY A 87 -8.43 -22.95 -1.87
C GLY A 87 -9.13 -24.30 -1.86
N SER A 88 -9.22 -25.00 -2.99
CA SER A 88 -9.76 -26.38 -3.06
C SER A 88 -8.80 -27.41 -2.48
N ASP A 89 -7.50 -27.23 -2.64
CA ASP A 89 -6.45 -28.05 -2.04
C ASP A 89 -5.93 -27.42 -0.75
N PRO A 90 -6.16 -28.04 0.42
CA PRO A 90 -5.72 -27.49 1.71
C PRO A 90 -4.18 -27.48 1.87
N LYS A 91 -3.44 -28.17 0.99
CA LYS A 91 -1.97 -28.17 0.99
C LYS A 91 -1.36 -27.00 0.24
N LEU A 92 -2.16 -26.32 -0.59
CA LEU A 92 -1.73 -25.17 -1.37
C LEU A 92 -2.18 -23.86 -0.71
N PRO A 93 -1.42 -22.78 -0.86
CA PRO A 93 -1.87 -21.48 -0.42
C PRO A 93 -3.06 -20.99 -1.28
N ILE A 94 -3.88 -20.11 -0.70
CA ILE A 94 -4.93 -19.41 -1.43
C ILE A 94 -4.35 -18.14 -1.99
N LEU A 95 -4.38 -17.96 -3.30
CA LEU A 95 -3.84 -16.80 -3.98
C LEU A 95 -4.94 -15.98 -4.66
N VAL A 96 -4.82 -14.66 -4.59
CA VAL A 96 -5.69 -13.71 -5.32
C VAL A 96 -4.80 -12.74 -6.07
N SER A 97 -5.13 -12.44 -7.32
CA SER A 97 -4.43 -11.43 -8.10
C SER A 97 -5.27 -10.18 -8.29
N ILE A 98 -4.61 -9.02 -8.25
CA ILE A 98 -5.16 -7.70 -8.58
C ILE A 98 -4.15 -6.96 -9.44
N ASP A 99 -4.52 -6.61 -10.66
CA ASP A 99 -3.67 -5.91 -11.62
C ASP A 99 -2.34 -6.64 -11.83
N GLY A 100 -2.43 -7.97 -11.92
CA GLY A 100 -1.29 -8.85 -12.04
C GLY A 100 -0.45 -9.01 -10.76
N GLU A 101 -0.71 -8.29 -9.69
CA GLU A 101 0.01 -8.48 -8.42
C GLU A 101 -0.65 -9.59 -7.60
N VAL A 102 0.11 -10.66 -7.28
CA VAL A 102 -0.39 -11.88 -6.63
C VAL A 102 -0.12 -11.84 -5.13
N TYR A 103 -1.19 -12.07 -4.36
CA TYR A 103 -1.16 -12.06 -2.90
C TYR A 103 -1.55 -13.40 -2.31
N ASP A 104 -0.79 -13.89 -1.34
CA ASP A 104 -1.15 -15.04 -0.52
C ASP A 104 -2.11 -14.58 0.59
N VAL A 105 -3.37 -14.98 0.44
CA VAL A 105 -4.44 -14.66 1.38
C VAL A 105 -4.75 -15.79 2.36
N THR A 106 -3.97 -16.88 2.37
CA THR A 106 -4.19 -18.03 3.23
C THR A 106 -4.27 -17.61 4.69
N LYS A 107 -3.28 -16.86 5.16
CA LYS A 107 -3.25 -16.38 6.54
C LYS A 107 -4.08 -15.11 6.68
N GLY A 108 -5.18 -15.19 7.40
CA GLY A 108 -6.09 -14.07 7.67
C GLY A 108 -7.16 -13.83 6.59
N GLY A 109 -7.09 -14.52 5.44
CA GLY A 109 -8.09 -14.46 4.38
C GLY A 109 -8.93 -15.72 4.21
N GLN A 110 -8.61 -16.80 4.94
CA GLN A 110 -9.31 -18.08 4.85
C GLN A 110 -10.84 -17.96 4.94
N ARG A 111 -11.36 -17.10 5.84
CA ARG A 111 -12.80 -16.88 6.03
C ARG A 111 -13.46 -16.13 4.87
N MET A 112 -12.67 -15.46 4.03
CA MET A 112 -13.18 -14.66 2.91
C MET A 112 -12.99 -15.37 1.58
N TYR A 113 -11.81 -15.97 1.37
CA TYR A 113 -11.39 -16.55 0.09
C TYR A 113 -11.26 -18.06 0.10
N GLY A 114 -11.36 -18.70 1.28
CA GLY A 114 -11.29 -20.16 1.39
C GLY A 114 -12.51 -20.84 0.75
N LYS A 115 -12.41 -22.15 0.55
CA LYS A 115 -13.47 -22.96 -0.06
C LYS A 115 -14.82 -22.74 0.63
N GLY A 116 -15.84 -22.36 -0.13
CA GLY A 116 -17.19 -22.08 0.38
C GLY A 116 -17.37 -20.72 1.07
N ALA A 117 -16.32 -19.89 1.10
CA ALA A 117 -16.43 -18.52 1.60
C ALA A 117 -17.03 -17.57 0.56
N ALA A 118 -17.52 -16.41 1.02
CA ALA A 118 -18.26 -15.45 0.20
C ALA A 118 -17.48 -14.89 -1.00
N TYR A 119 -16.16 -14.86 -0.94
CA TYR A 119 -15.29 -14.34 -2.00
C TYR A 119 -14.35 -15.43 -2.58
N ASN A 120 -14.67 -16.70 -2.37
CA ASN A 120 -13.88 -17.81 -2.89
C ASN A 120 -13.73 -17.76 -4.43
N MET A 121 -14.76 -17.25 -5.14
CA MET A 121 -14.74 -17.12 -6.58
C MET A 121 -13.59 -16.25 -7.13
N MET A 122 -13.00 -15.40 -6.29
CA MET A 122 -11.83 -14.58 -6.68
C MET A 122 -10.49 -15.30 -6.43
N ALA A 123 -10.50 -16.40 -5.67
CA ALA A 123 -9.28 -17.17 -5.41
C ALA A 123 -8.82 -17.90 -6.67
N GLY A 124 -7.50 -17.95 -6.88
CA GLY A 124 -6.91 -18.55 -8.06
C GLY A 124 -7.10 -17.75 -9.35
N ARG A 125 -7.51 -16.47 -9.26
CA ARG A 125 -7.82 -15.64 -10.43
C ARG A 125 -7.31 -14.22 -10.29
N ASP A 126 -7.23 -13.51 -11.42
CA ASP A 126 -7.15 -12.06 -11.40
C ASP A 126 -8.57 -11.50 -11.31
N ALA A 127 -8.83 -10.75 -10.24
CA ALA A 127 -10.14 -10.22 -9.92
C ALA A 127 -10.18 -8.68 -10.01
N SER A 128 -9.30 -8.08 -10.79
CA SER A 128 -9.12 -6.62 -10.90
C SER A 128 -10.43 -5.89 -11.16
N ARG A 129 -11.19 -6.34 -12.14
CA ARG A 129 -12.49 -5.75 -12.47
C ARG A 129 -13.49 -5.91 -11.32
N ALA A 130 -13.55 -7.08 -10.70
CA ALA A 130 -14.47 -7.36 -9.59
C ALA A 130 -14.22 -6.46 -8.38
N PHE A 131 -12.96 -6.16 -8.07
CA PHE A 131 -12.61 -5.24 -6.99
C PHE A 131 -13.06 -3.80 -7.23
N ILE A 132 -13.15 -3.37 -8.49
CA ILE A 132 -13.62 -2.04 -8.85
C ILE A 132 -15.14 -1.99 -8.85
N THR A 133 -15.77 -2.97 -9.48
CA THR A 133 -17.21 -2.95 -9.77
C THR A 133 -18.06 -3.54 -8.65
N GLY A 134 -17.48 -4.34 -7.76
CA GLY A 134 -18.21 -5.09 -6.75
C GLY A 134 -18.95 -6.33 -7.29
N CYS A 135 -18.83 -6.62 -8.59
CA CYS A 135 -19.48 -7.76 -9.26
C CYS A 135 -18.62 -9.02 -9.14
N PHE A 136 -18.58 -9.59 -7.94
CA PHE A 136 -17.63 -10.64 -7.61
C PHE A 136 -17.86 -11.96 -8.37
N ASP A 137 -19.11 -12.26 -8.75
CA ASP A 137 -19.46 -13.50 -9.42
C ASP A 137 -19.19 -13.47 -10.94
N THR A 138 -19.20 -12.30 -11.55
CA THR A 138 -19.15 -12.16 -13.02
C THR A 138 -17.92 -11.44 -13.55
N HIS A 139 -17.25 -10.63 -12.72
CA HIS A 139 -16.14 -9.79 -13.14
C HIS A 139 -14.76 -10.29 -12.67
N GLN A 140 -14.56 -11.60 -12.61
CA GLN A 140 -13.29 -12.22 -12.23
C GLN A 140 -12.29 -12.16 -13.41
N THR A 141 -11.91 -10.97 -13.80
CA THR A 141 -11.05 -10.73 -14.97
C THR A 141 -10.19 -9.49 -14.74
N HIS A 142 -9.07 -9.43 -15.48
CA HIS A 142 -8.22 -8.25 -15.59
C HIS A 142 -8.68 -7.26 -16.68
N ASP A 143 -9.77 -7.56 -17.40
CA ASP A 143 -10.30 -6.66 -18.44
C ASP A 143 -10.96 -5.43 -17.80
N LEU A 144 -10.30 -4.30 -17.89
CA LEU A 144 -10.75 -3.02 -17.34
C LEU A 144 -11.39 -2.12 -18.40
N ARG A 145 -11.59 -2.60 -19.63
CA ARG A 145 -12.24 -1.82 -20.69
C ARG A 145 -13.65 -1.43 -20.27
N GLY A 146 -14.05 -0.21 -20.63
CA GLY A 146 -15.37 0.34 -20.29
C GLY A 146 -15.51 0.83 -18.83
N ILE A 147 -14.49 0.69 -17.97
CA ILE A 147 -14.51 1.27 -16.62
C ILE A 147 -14.05 2.73 -16.69
N PRO A 148 -14.83 3.68 -16.09
CA PRO A 148 -14.45 5.08 -16.04
C PRO A 148 -13.12 5.32 -15.34
N ALA A 149 -12.32 6.27 -15.83
CA ALA A 149 -11.01 6.60 -15.26
C ALA A 149 -11.08 7.04 -13.77
N SER A 150 -12.20 7.60 -13.34
CA SER A 150 -12.46 7.95 -11.94
C SER A 150 -12.53 6.73 -11.03
N GLU A 151 -13.02 5.60 -11.54
CA GLU A 151 -13.18 4.35 -10.79
C GLU A 151 -11.89 3.51 -10.80
N LEU A 152 -11.06 3.62 -11.85
CA LEU A 152 -9.77 2.94 -11.91
C LEU A 152 -8.86 3.28 -10.72
N LYS A 153 -8.99 4.47 -10.14
CA LYS A 153 -8.27 4.86 -8.91
C LYS A 153 -8.60 3.97 -7.70
N ALA A 154 -9.74 3.28 -7.72
CA ALA A 154 -10.08 2.32 -6.67
C ALA A 154 -9.13 1.12 -6.67
N LEU A 155 -8.62 0.74 -7.84
CA LEU A 155 -7.68 -0.38 -7.98
C LEU A 155 -6.39 -0.15 -7.18
N ASP A 156 -5.84 1.06 -7.22
CA ASP A 156 -4.63 1.40 -6.45
C ASP A 156 -4.88 1.27 -4.94
N LYS A 157 -6.04 1.73 -4.48
CA LYS A 157 -6.43 1.59 -3.07
C LYS A 157 -6.57 0.11 -2.66
N TRP A 158 -7.12 -0.73 -3.54
CA TRP A 158 -7.21 -2.15 -3.29
C TRP A 158 -5.85 -2.84 -3.30
N LYS A 159 -4.95 -2.48 -4.22
CA LYS A 159 -3.57 -2.97 -4.21
C LYS A 159 -2.85 -2.59 -2.91
N ASP A 160 -2.99 -1.36 -2.46
CA ASP A 160 -2.42 -0.90 -1.19
C ASP A 160 -2.98 -1.67 0.01
N PHE A 161 -4.31 -1.87 0.06
CA PHE A 161 -4.96 -2.65 1.10
C PHE A 161 -4.45 -4.10 1.12
N MET A 162 -4.39 -4.75 -0.05
CA MET A 162 -3.89 -6.12 -0.15
C MET A 162 -2.42 -6.22 0.24
N ALA A 163 -1.60 -5.26 -0.16
CA ALA A 163 -0.18 -5.21 0.19
C ALA A 163 0.06 -4.99 1.69
N GLN A 164 -0.84 -4.30 2.38
CA GLN A 164 -0.77 -4.12 3.84
C GLN A 164 -1.20 -5.37 4.58
N LYS A 165 -2.26 -6.02 4.12
CA LYS A 165 -2.91 -7.11 4.83
C LYS A 165 -2.31 -8.49 4.54
N TYR A 166 -1.86 -8.72 3.31
CA TYR A 166 -1.42 -10.02 2.81
C TYR A 166 0.02 -10.01 2.31
N VAL A 167 0.57 -11.20 2.10
CA VAL A 167 1.93 -11.35 1.59
C VAL A 167 1.90 -11.30 0.07
N HIS A 168 2.61 -10.35 -0.52
CA HIS A 168 2.81 -10.31 -1.95
C HIS A 168 3.81 -11.40 -2.37
N VAL A 169 3.41 -12.34 -3.21
CA VAL A 169 4.18 -13.54 -3.55
C VAL A 169 4.65 -13.58 -5.00
N GLY A 170 4.15 -12.72 -5.85
CA GLY A 170 4.58 -12.71 -7.24
C GLY A 170 3.69 -11.89 -8.16
N ARG A 171 3.79 -12.18 -9.46
CA ARG A 171 2.98 -11.54 -10.50
C ARG A 171 2.29 -12.59 -11.37
N ALA A 172 1.08 -12.30 -11.80
CA ALA A 172 0.39 -13.05 -12.83
C ALA A 172 0.74 -12.49 -14.22
N LEU A 173 1.01 -13.37 -15.17
CA LEU A 173 1.09 -13.02 -16.58
C LEU A 173 -0.35 -12.84 -17.09
N LEU A 174 -0.76 -11.60 -17.21
CA LEU A 174 -2.05 -11.25 -17.78
C LEU A 174 -1.90 -11.28 -19.30
N PRO A 175 -2.70 -12.09 -20.02
CA PRO A 175 -2.69 -12.07 -21.47
C PRO A 175 -3.19 -10.71 -21.97
N GLU A 176 -2.72 -10.33 -23.15
CA GLU A 176 -3.27 -9.19 -23.85
C GLU A 176 -4.73 -9.44 -24.19
N ILE A 177 -5.57 -8.44 -23.96
CA ILE A 177 -6.99 -8.54 -24.22
C ILE A 177 -7.22 -8.24 -25.71
N ASP A 178 -7.87 -9.17 -26.39
CA ASP A 178 -8.28 -8.97 -27.77
C ASP A 178 -9.22 -7.75 -27.85
N PRO A 179 -8.85 -6.70 -28.61
CA PRO A 179 -9.65 -5.50 -28.76
C PRO A 179 -11.07 -5.76 -29.26
N ASP A 180 -11.22 -6.79 -30.12
CA ASP A 180 -12.49 -7.15 -30.74
C ASP A 180 -13.35 -8.08 -29.87
N SER A 181 -12.81 -8.57 -28.73
CA SER A 181 -13.56 -9.37 -27.79
C SER A 181 -14.64 -8.53 -27.09
N PRO A 182 -15.81 -9.12 -26.74
CA PRO A 182 -16.87 -8.40 -26.06
C PRO A 182 -16.37 -7.86 -24.71
N ILE A 183 -16.68 -6.59 -24.44
CA ILE A 183 -16.39 -5.97 -23.14
C ILE A 183 -17.32 -6.63 -22.11
N PRO A 184 -16.80 -6.97 -20.90
CA PRO A 184 -17.63 -7.55 -19.85
C PRO A 184 -18.85 -6.66 -19.54
N GLU A 185 -20.04 -7.25 -19.59
CA GLU A 185 -21.29 -6.52 -19.37
C GLU A 185 -21.36 -5.95 -17.94
N PRO A 186 -21.90 -4.75 -17.75
CA PRO A 186 -22.19 -4.24 -16.40
C PRO A 186 -23.11 -5.19 -15.66
N CYS A 187 -22.85 -5.45 -14.39
CA CYS A 187 -23.73 -6.27 -13.57
C CYS A 187 -24.97 -5.47 -13.14
N ARG A 188 -25.93 -5.38 -14.05
CA ARG A 188 -27.11 -4.53 -13.94
C ARG A 188 -27.93 -4.71 -12.67
N ARG A 189 -27.89 -5.90 -12.06
CA ARG A 189 -28.66 -6.20 -10.87
C ARG A 189 -27.99 -5.67 -9.61
N ASP A 190 -26.68 -5.72 -9.55
CA ASP A 190 -25.88 -5.33 -8.39
C ASP A 190 -25.50 -3.83 -8.44
N ASP A 191 -25.26 -3.28 -9.62
CA ASP A 191 -24.98 -1.86 -9.79
C ASP A 191 -26.14 -0.98 -9.32
N ALA A 192 -27.38 -1.34 -9.65
CA ALA A 192 -28.56 -0.60 -9.20
C ALA A 192 -28.85 -0.76 -7.70
N ALA A 193 -28.55 -1.93 -7.10
CA ALA A 193 -28.69 -2.16 -5.67
C ALA A 193 -27.55 -1.51 -4.90
N HIS A 194 -26.31 -1.69 -5.36
CA HIS A 194 -25.13 -1.08 -4.77
C HIS A 194 -25.15 0.45 -4.90
N GLY A 195 -25.53 0.99 -6.05
CA GLY A 195 -25.73 2.42 -6.24
C GLY A 195 -26.73 3.02 -5.26
N ARG A 196 -27.88 2.33 -5.04
CA ARG A 196 -28.88 2.76 -4.04
C ARG A 196 -28.34 2.67 -2.62
N GLU A 197 -27.56 1.65 -2.30
CA GLU A 197 -26.95 1.49 -0.97
C GLU A 197 -25.89 2.56 -0.69
N VAL A 198 -25.04 2.86 -1.67
CA VAL A 198 -24.03 3.92 -1.58
C VAL A 198 -24.69 5.29 -1.41
N GLU A 199 -25.72 5.60 -2.21
CA GLU A 199 -26.47 6.86 -2.07
C GLU A 199 -27.20 6.94 -0.73
N ALA A 200 -27.79 5.85 -0.27
CA ALA A 200 -28.43 5.79 1.06
C ALA A 200 -27.40 5.99 2.20
N LYS A 201 -26.20 5.42 2.08
CA LYS A 201 -25.12 5.65 3.06
C LYS A 201 -24.64 7.11 3.04
N LYS A 202 -24.44 7.69 1.85
CA LYS A 202 -24.09 9.13 1.71
C LYS A 202 -25.16 10.03 2.31
N ALA A 203 -26.43 9.75 2.03
CA ALA A 203 -27.56 10.50 2.59
C ALA A 203 -27.60 10.44 4.13
N LYS A 204 -27.37 9.25 4.72
CA LYS A 204 -27.29 9.08 6.18
C LYS A 204 -26.14 9.86 6.78
N ILE A 205 -24.94 9.81 6.18
CA ILE A 205 -23.76 10.57 6.65
C ILE A 205 -24.05 12.07 6.58
N ALA A 206 -24.57 12.55 5.46
CA ALA A 206 -24.93 13.97 5.30
C ALA A 206 -26.00 14.43 6.31
N ALA A 207 -27.00 13.57 6.59
CA ALA A 207 -28.02 13.87 7.60
C ALA A 207 -27.41 13.95 9.01
N GLN A 208 -26.49 13.04 9.36
CA GLN A 208 -25.79 13.06 10.65
C GLN A 208 -24.92 14.30 10.80
N GLU A 209 -24.22 14.70 9.75
CA GLU A 209 -23.40 15.94 9.79
C GLU A 209 -24.27 17.19 9.93
N ARG A 210 -25.41 17.25 9.23
CA ARG A 210 -26.38 18.35 9.39
C ARG A 210 -26.95 18.40 10.81
N ALA A 211 -27.29 17.25 11.40
CA ALA A 211 -27.77 17.16 12.77
C ALA A 211 -26.70 17.61 13.79
N LYS A 212 -25.44 17.21 13.60
CA LYS A 212 -24.31 17.66 14.44
C LYS A 212 -24.10 19.16 14.34
N ARG A 213 -24.15 19.73 13.11
CA ARG A 213 -24.02 21.18 12.92
C ARG A 213 -25.16 21.96 13.55
N ALA A 214 -26.41 21.45 13.42
CA ALA A 214 -27.58 22.07 14.06
C ALA A 214 -27.47 22.02 15.60
N ALA A 215 -27.07 20.89 16.16
CA ALA A 215 -26.86 20.76 17.62
C ALA A 215 -25.75 21.70 18.13
N ALA A 216 -24.66 21.84 17.39
CA ALA A 216 -23.57 22.78 17.73
C ALA A 216 -24.04 24.24 17.66
N ALA A 217 -24.87 24.61 16.66
CA ALA A 217 -25.43 25.95 16.55
C ALA A 217 -26.37 26.29 17.71
N HIS A 218 -27.22 25.32 18.12
CA HIS A 218 -28.09 25.51 19.31
C HIS A 218 -27.29 25.63 20.60
N ALA A 219 -26.20 24.89 20.78
CA ALA A 219 -25.32 24.97 21.92
C ALA A 219 -24.65 26.37 22.03
N HIS A 220 -24.22 26.94 20.90
CA HIS A 220 -23.66 28.29 20.83
C HIS A 220 -24.71 29.40 21.09
N ALA A 221 -25.93 29.23 20.61
CA ALA A 221 -27.03 30.19 20.82
C ALA A 221 -27.47 30.21 22.30
N GLY A 222 -27.46 29.06 23.00
CA GLY A 222 -27.80 28.96 24.43
C GLY A 222 -26.74 29.55 25.35
N ALA A 223 -25.48 29.54 24.97
CA ALA A 223 -24.39 30.11 25.75
C ALA A 223 -24.34 31.66 25.73
N GLY A 224 -24.95 32.30 24.74
CA GLY A 224 -25.00 33.76 24.60
C GLY A 224 -26.15 34.46 25.39
N ALA A 225 -27.16 33.72 25.87
CA ALA A 225 -28.33 34.28 26.51
C ALA A 225 -28.21 34.44 28.04
N GLY A 226 -27.10 33.98 28.64
CA GLY A 226 -26.92 33.92 30.13
C GLY A 226 -26.16 35.05 30.77
N SER A 227 -25.70 36.10 30.04
CA SER A 227 -24.79 37.11 30.61
C SER A 227 -25.33 38.53 30.77
N ASN A 228 -26.67 38.78 30.63
CA ASN A 228 -27.24 40.09 30.83
C ASN A 228 -28.33 40.07 31.94
N GLY A 229 -27.91 40.12 33.20
CA GLY A 229 -28.86 40.18 34.31
C GLY A 229 -28.27 40.32 35.68
N ALA A 230 -27.28 41.20 35.89
CA ALA A 230 -26.94 41.68 37.24
C ALA A 230 -26.85 43.19 37.26
N LYS A 231 -28.00 43.87 37.32
CA LYS A 231 -28.08 45.27 37.76
C LYS A 231 -27.97 45.30 39.28
N ASN A 232 -26.99 46.00 39.73
CA ASN A 232 -26.68 46.32 41.09
C ASN A 232 -27.73 47.34 41.67
N PRO A 233 -28.35 47.10 42.81
CA PRO A 233 -29.15 48.11 43.50
C PRO A 233 -28.43 48.54 44.79
N HIS A 234 -27.57 49.57 44.73
CA HIS A 234 -27.29 50.46 45.91
C HIS A 234 -26.88 51.85 45.43
N ALA A 235 -27.90 52.70 45.40
CA ALA A 235 -27.73 54.12 45.51
C ALA A 235 -28.54 54.59 46.78
N HIS A 236 -27.83 54.93 47.82
CA HIS A 236 -28.11 56.02 48.77
C HIS A 236 -26.83 56.38 49.46
#